data_7cff37e8c249b3cad1a7c5239c7d76f6
#
_entry.id   7cff37e8c249b3cad1a7c5239c7d76f6
#
_cell.length_a   1.000
_cell.length_b   1.000
_cell.length_c   1.000
_cell.angle_alpha   90.00
_cell.angle_beta   90.00
_cell.angle_gamma   90.00
#
_symmetry.space_group_name_H-M   'P 1'
#
loop_
_entity.id
_entity.type
_entity.pdbx_description
1 polymer ?
#
loop_
_entity_poly.entity_id
_entity_poly.type
_entity_poly.pdbx_seq_one_letter_code
_entity_poly.pdbx_strand_id
1 'polypeptide(L)'
;MPRLSDTIGRLVGQRMADAMTTTHGEDRLSDLTDFGANPGNLRARVYVPAQLQPRPALVVVLHGCTQTAAGYDSGAGWSQLADVAGFVLLFPEQRRANNPNLCFNWFAPEDMAGGHGEVASIRAMIAAMGAAHGVDPSRVFVTGLSAGGAMTAAMLANYPEVFAGGAIIGGLPYGTAHGVSQALERMRGRDLPDAAALTAAVRGASHHDGPWPTLSVWHGGTDATVHPANAEALLNQWRGLFGIGETPAEEALVGGNPHRVWRDRHGRVVIEDHRILAMGHGTPIATHGAEAAGQAGPFMLDVGLSSTRRIAAFWGIARVVGAAEGRAADAGGARDGGVAGIVNDALRAAGLLR
;
A
#
# COMPACT_ATOMS: atom_id res chain seq x y z
N MET A 1 -9.05 -43.08 -5.14
CA MET A 1 -8.29 -42.52 -4.02
C MET A 1 -8.06 -41.05 -4.31
N PRO A 2 -8.40 -40.11 -3.44
CA PRO A 2 -8.14 -38.70 -3.66
C PRO A 2 -6.63 -38.45 -3.75
N ARG A 3 -6.21 -37.62 -4.69
CA ARG A 3 -4.79 -37.29 -4.89
C ARG A 3 -4.27 -36.50 -3.69
N LEU A 4 -3.01 -36.67 -3.34
CA LEU A 4 -2.35 -36.00 -2.22
C LEU A 4 -2.47 -34.46 -2.30
N SER A 5 -2.49 -33.92 -3.52
CA SER A 5 -2.76 -32.52 -3.84
C SER A 5 -4.13 -32.02 -3.37
N ASP A 6 -5.17 -32.87 -3.47
CA ASP A 6 -6.55 -32.51 -3.08
C ASP A 6 -6.69 -32.49 -1.55
N THR A 7 -5.93 -33.34 -0.87
CA THR A 7 -5.89 -33.39 0.60
C THR A 7 -5.13 -32.21 1.19
N ILE A 8 -4.00 -31.80 0.57
CA ILE A 8 -3.23 -30.62 0.97
C ILE A 8 -4.04 -29.36 0.71
N GLY A 9 -4.70 -29.24 -0.45
CA GLY A 9 -5.58 -28.12 -0.76
C GLY A 9 -6.76 -27.98 0.22
N ARG A 10 -7.37 -29.10 0.65
CA ARG A 10 -8.43 -29.12 1.68
C ARG A 10 -7.92 -28.75 3.07
N LEU A 11 -6.75 -29.24 3.49
CA LEU A 11 -6.15 -28.93 4.79
C LEU A 11 -5.70 -27.49 4.90
N VAL A 12 -5.14 -26.92 3.82
CA VAL A 12 -4.80 -25.49 3.75
C VAL A 12 -6.07 -24.64 3.73
N GLY A 13 -7.07 -25.03 2.94
CA GLY A 13 -8.37 -24.36 2.89
C GLY A 13 -9.13 -24.43 4.22
N GLN A 14 -9.06 -25.54 4.95
CA GLN A 14 -9.71 -25.71 6.25
C GLN A 14 -9.01 -24.91 7.35
N ARG A 15 -7.68 -24.89 7.40
CA ARG A 15 -6.91 -24.04 8.33
C ARG A 15 -7.10 -22.55 8.04
N MET A 16 -7.27 -22.16 6.77
CA MET A 16 -7.63 -20.78 6.40
C MET A 16 -9.09 -20.45 6.77
N ALA A 17 -10.02 -21.39 6.65
CA ALA A 17 -11.42 -21.20 7.06
C ALA A 17 -11.57 -21.06 8.59
N ASP A 18 -10.83 -21.87 9.36
CA ASP A 18 -10.83 -21.79 10.83
C ASP A 18 -10.16 -20.50 11.34
N ALA A 19 -9.19 -19.94 10.61
CA ALA A 19 -8.59 -18.63 10.90
C ALA A 19 -9.55 -17.45 10.55
N MET A 20 -10.56 -17.68 9.72
CA MET A 20 -11.58 -16.67 9.33
C MET A 20 -12.67 -16.44 10.37
N THR A 21 -12.76 -17.25 11.43
CA THR A 21 -13.78 -17.11 12.49
C THR A 21 -13.36 -16.27 13.68
N THR A 22 -12.14 -15.70 13.70
CA THR A 22 -11.66 -14.89 14.80
C THR A 22 -11.78 -13.39 14.51
N THR A 23 -12.73 -12.77 15.20
CA THR A 23 -12.86 -11.33 15.51
C THR A 23 -12.70 -10.38 14.32
N HIS A 24 -13.74 -10.26 13.50
CA HIS A 24 -13.91 -9.06 12.70
C HIS A 24 -14.20 -7.90 13.65
N GLY A 25 -13.39 -6.84 13.63
CA GLY A 25 -13.79 -5.56 14.19
C GLY A 25 -15.13 -5.11 13.61
N GLU A 26 -15.77 -4.14 14.23
CA GLU A 26 -17.05 -3.60 13.76
C GLU A 26 -16.94 -3.19 12.28
N ASP A 27 -17.88 -3.65 11.44
CA ASP A 27 -17.95 -3.23 10.02
C ASP A 27 -18.45 -1.79 9.95
N ARG A 28 -17.53 -0.86 9.72
CA ARG A 28 -17.78 0.58 9.64
C ARG A 28 -18.16 1.06 8.24
N LEU A 29 -18.13 0.17 7.25
CA LEU A 29 -18.30 0.53 5.86
C LEU A 29 -19.77 0.47 5.44
N SER A 30 -20.18 1.38 4.57
CA SER A 30 -21.47 1.35 3.87
C SER A 30 -21.30 0.90 2.42
N ASP A 31 -22.39 0.46 1.77
CA ASP A 31 -22.38 0.09 0.36
C ASP A 31 -22.55 1.33 -0.52
N LEU A 32 -21.78 1.40 -1.61
CA LEU A 32 -22.00 2.30 -2.72
C LEU A 32 -22.64 1.48 -3.87
N THR A 33 -23.93 1.67 -4.11
CA THR A 33 -24.69 0.86 -5.07
C THR A 33 -24.84 1.51 -6.45
N ASP A 34 -24.85 2.83 -6.52
CA ASP A 34 -25.03 3.58 -7.76
C ASP A 34 -23.73 4.32 -8.13
N PHE A 35 -22.85 3.63 -8.84
CA PHE A 35 -21.57 4.19 -9.31
C PHE A 35 -21.36 4.03 -10.83
N GLY A 36 -22.42 3.64 -11.58
CA GLY A 36 -22.35 3.52 -13.03
C GLY A 36 -21.85 2.16 -13.51
N ALA A 37 -21.03 2.14 -14.55
CA ALA A 37 -20.56 0.90 -15.18
C ALA A 37 -19.70 0.05 -14.23
N ASN A 38 -20.01 -1.25 -14.21
CA ASN A 38 -19.29 -2.23 -13.37
C ASN A 38 -18.96 -3.51 -14.17
N PRO A 39 -18.13 -3.41 -15.22
CA PRO A 39 -17.81 -4.57 -16.06
C PRO A 39 -17.03 -5.66 -15.30
N GLY A 40 -16.25 -5.32 -14.28
CA GLY A 40 -15.54 -6.26 -13.41
C GLY A 40 -16.42 -6.85 -12.30
N ASN A 41 -17.73 -6.53 -12.25
CA ASN A 41 -18.68 -7.05 -11.27
C ASN A 41 -18.18 -6.99 -9.81
N LEU A 42 -17.51 -5.91 -9.44
CA LEU A 42 -17.03 -5.69 -8.08
C LEU A 42 -18.16 -5.15 -7.18
N ARG A 43 -18.01 -5.29 -5.88
CA ARG A 43 -18.79 -4.56 -4.87
C ARG A 43 -18.01 -3.30 -4.48
N ALA A 44 -18.72 -2.21 -4.21
CA ALA A 44 -18.10 -0.99 -3.71
C ALA A 44 -18.52 -0.75 -2.25
N ARG A 45 -17.55 -0.63 -1.35
CA ARG A 45 -17.75 -0.27 0.04
C ARG A 45 -17.08 1.07 0.31
N VAL A 46 -17.64 1.90 1.17
CA VAL A 46 -17.14 3.25 1.41
C VAL A 46 -17.15 3.60 2.90
N TYR A 47 -16.25 4.51 3.28
CA TYR A 47 -16.27 5.14 4.58
C TYR A 47 -16.15 6.65 4.43
N VAL A 48 -17.07 7.38 5.04
CA VAL A 48 -17.10 8.84 5.05
C VAL A 48 -17.09 9.27 6.53
N PRO A 49 -16.02 9.88 7.03
CA PRO A 49 -15.96 10.33 8.41
C PRO A 49 -16.94 11.48 8.66
N ALA A 50 -17.39 11.64 9.90
CA ALA A 50 -18.33 12.70 10.29
C ALA A 50 -17.79 14.11 10.03
N GLN A 51 -16.47 14.28 10.06
CA GLN A 51 -15.79 15.54 9.78
C GLN A 51 -14.88 15.38 8.56
N LEU A 52 -15.24 16.05 7.47
CA LEU A 52 -14.45 16.09 6.24
C LEU A 52 -13.65 17.40 6.16
N GLN A 53 -12.46 17.30 5.57
CA GLN A 53 -11.74 18.49 5.11
C GLN A 53 -12.50 19.15 3.93
N PRO A 54 -12.41 20.47 3.77
CA PRO A 54 -12.85 21.11 2.53
C PRO A 54 -12.11 20.49 1.33
N ARG A 55 -12.84 20.02 0.30
CA ARG A 55 -12.26 19.26 -0.81
C ARG A 55 -11.38 18.09 -0.33
N PRO A 56 -11.98 17.06 0.29
CA PRO A 56 -11.23 15.98 0.93
C PRO A 56 -10.42 15.18 -0.09
N ALA A 57 -9.35 14.53 0.37
CA ALA A 57 -8.69 13.50 -0.41
C ALA A 57 -9.57 12.24 -0.50
N LEU A 58 -9.34 11.42 -1.53
CA LEU A 58 -9.92 10.08 -1.65
C LEU A 58 -8.79 9.05 -1.62
N VAL A 59 -8.92 8.04 -0.75
CA VAL A 59 -8.04 6.89 -0.75
C VAL A 59 -8.82 5.65 -1.17
N VAL A 60 -8.36 5.00 -2.24
CA VAL A 60 -8.85 3.71 -2.71
C VAL A 60 -8.01 2.61 -2.06
N VAL A 61 -8.66 1.66 -1.38
CA VAL A 61 -7.99 0.61 -0.61
C VAL A 61 -8.39 -0.76 -1.15
N LEU A 62 -7.42 -1.52 -1.65
CA LEU A 62 -7.62 -2.81 -2.32
C LEU A 62 -7.10 -3.95 -1.42
N HIS A 63 -8.02 -4.82 -1.00
CA HIS A 63 -7.69 -5.95 -0.13
C HIS A 63 -6.88 -7.04 -0.86
N GLY A 64 -6.20 -7.91 -0.11
CA GLY A 64 -5.55 -9.11 -0.65
C GLY A 64 -6.53 -10.26 -0.87
N CYS A 65 -6.02 -11.37 -1.42
CA CYS A 65 -6.80 -12.61 -1.58
C CYS A 65 -7.38 -13.06 -0.24
N THR A 66 -8.56 -13.67 -0.26
CA THR A 66 -9.30 -14.21 0.90
C THR A 66 -9.79 -13.15 1.90
N GLN A 67 -9.49 -11.89 1.70
CA GLN A 67 -9.93 -10.80 2.56
C GLN A 67 -11.24 -10.17 2.06
N THR A 68 -11.84 -9.33 2.91
CA THR A 68 -12.98 -8.47 2.60
C THR A 68 -12.60 -7.01 2.83
N ALA A 69 -13.37 -6.07 2.28
CA ALA A 69 -13.20 -4.64 2.50
C ALA A 69 -13.21 -4.28 4.00
N ALA A 70 -14.21 -4.77 4.73
CA ALA A 70 -14.34 -4.50 6.17
C ALA A 70 -13.20 -5.12 7.00
N GLY A 71 -12.79 -6.34 6.68
CA GLY A 71 -11.65 -7.00 7.35
C GLY A 71 -10.34 -6.28 7.11
N TYR A 72 -10.12 -5.79 5.87
CA TYR A 72 -8.92 -5.03 5.55
C TYR A 72 -8.93 -3.64 6.23
N ASP A 73 -10.08 -2.95 6.24
CA ASP A 73 -10.22 -1.67 6.95
C ASP A 73 -9.93 -1.80 8.43
N SER A 74 -10.60 -2.73 9.12
CA SER A 74 -10.40 -2.99 10.54
C SER A 74 -8.95 -3.38 10.86
N GLY A 75 -8.34 -4.23 10.03
CA GLY A 75 -6.97 -4.67 10.21
C GLY A 75 -5.93 -3.58 9.96
N ALA A 76 -6.07 -2.81 8.90
CA ALA A 76 -5.13 -1.76 8.51
C ALA A 76 -5.41 -0.40 9.20
N GLY A 77 -6.62 -0.18 9.73
CA GLY A 77 -6.99 1.04 10.46
C GLY A 77 -7.24 2.27 9.59
N TRP A 78 -7.63 2.09 8.31
CA TRP A 78 -7.85 3.20 7.40
C TRP A 78 -9.00 4.10 7.84
N SER A 79 -10.16 3.54 8.24
CA SER A 79 -11.29 4.34 8.71
C SER A 79 -11.00 5.10 10.01
N GLN A 80 -10.18 4.50 10.91
CA GLN A 80 -9.72 5.20 12.12
C GLN A 80 -8.84 6.42 11.78
N LEU A 81 -7.97 6.28 10.76
CA LEU A 81 -7.15 7.40 10.31
C LEU A 81 -7.99 8.46 9.57
N ALA A 82 -8.99 8.05 8.80
CA ALA A 82 -9.91 8.95 8.12
C ALA A 82 -10.71 9.82 9.09
N ASP A 83 -11.13 9.29 10.24
CA ASP A 83 -11.80 10.07 11.30
C ASP A 83 -10.94 11.24 11.80
N VAL A 84 -9.64 11.02 11.93
CA VAL A 84 -8.70 12.02 12.42
C VAL A 84 -8.28 13.01 11.34
N ALA A 85 -8.11 12.54 10.10
CA ALA A 85 -7.53 13.32 9.03
C ALA A 85 -8.57 13.94 8.04
N GLY A 86 -9.82 13.48 8.07
CA GLY A 86 -10.93 14.07 7.32
C GLY A 86 -10.89 13.79 5.81
N PHE A 87 -10.46 12.59 5.39
CA PHE A 87 -10.51 12.14 3.99
C PHE A 87 -11.54 11.01 3.81
N VAL A 88 -11.98 10.77 2.57
CA VAL A 88 -12.94 9.71 2.25
C VAL A 88 -12.23 8.44 1.78
N LEU A 89 -12.86 7.29 1.99
CA LEU A 89 -12.32 5.98 1.63
C LEU A 89 -13.27 5.25 0.68
N LEU A 90 -12.68 4.59 -0.31
CA LEU A 90 -13.33 3.65 -1.20
C LEU A 90 -12.63 2.30 -1.11
N PHE A 91 -13.41 1.25 -0.87
CA PHE A 91 -12.95 -0.13 -0.81
C PHE A 91 -13.66 -0.94 -1.89
N PRO A 92 -13.12 -1.03 -3.11
CA PRO A 92 -13.55 -2.04 -4.07
C PRO A 92 -13.37 -3.43 -3.46
N GLU A 93 -14.40 -4.26 -3.56
CA GLU A 93 -14.39 -5.60 -2.97
C GLU A 93 -14.65 -6.66 -4.04
N GLN A 94 -13.78 -7.66 -4.07
CA GLN A 94 -13.89 -8.78 -5.00
C GLN A 94 -15.04 -9.72 -4.59
N ARG A 95 -15.66 -10.35 -5.58
CA ARG A 95 -16.73 -11.34 -5.38
C ARG A 95 -16.26 -12.75 -5.68
N ARG A 96 -16.73 -13.73 -4.92
CA ARG A 96 -16.43 -15.15 -5.17
C ARG A 96 -16.88 -15.64 -6.55
N ALA A 97 -17.89 -15.00 -7.14
CA ALA A 97 -18.35 -15.29 -8.49
C ALA A 97 -17.30 -14.95 -9.57
N ASN A 98 -16.45 -13.95 -9.32
CA ASN A 98 -15.35 -13.58 -10.22
C ASN A 98 -14.08 -14.39 -9.92
N ASN A 99 -13.76 -14.54 -8.63
CA ASN A 99 -12.58 -15.27 -8.18
C ASN A 99 -12.89 -16.02 -6.88
N PRO A 100 -12.81 -17.37 -6.84
CA PRO A 100 -13.12 -18.17 -5.65
C PRO A 100 -12.31 -17.80 -4.41
N ASN A 101 -11.09 -17.30 -4.60
CA ASN A 101 -10.18 -16.87 -3.54
C ASN A 101 -10.28 -15.38 -3.23
N LEU A 102 -11.27 -14.66 -3.80
CA LEU A 102 -11.42 -13.22 -3.64
C LEU A 102 -10.17 -12.41 -4.04
N CYS A 103 -9.33 -12.94 -4.95
CA CYS A 103 -8.21 -12.17 -5.49
C CYS A 103 -8.72 -11.23 -6.58
N PHE A 104 -8.22 -10.00 -6.64
CA PHE A 104 -8.33 -9.22 -7.87
C PHE A 104 -7.61 -9.95 -9.00
N ASN A 105 -8.18 -9.94 -10.20
CA ASN A 105 -7.69 -10.72 -11.35
C ASN A 105 -6.55 -10.00 -12.09
N TRP A 106 -5.53 -9.56 -11.36
CA TRP A 106 -4.39 -8.78 -11.86
C TRP A 106 -3.59 -9.48 -12.97
N PHE A 107 -3.82 -10.76 -13.22
CA PHE A 107 -3.20 -11.58 -14.24
C PHE A 107 -4.09 -11.84 -15.45
N ALA A 108 -5.32 -11.35 -15.44
CA ALA A 108 -6.30 -11.51 -16.52
C ALA A 108 -6.30 -10.23 -17.39
N PRO A 109 -5.87 -10.30 -18.67
CA PRO A 109 -5.77 -9.10 -19.51
C PRO A 109 -7.08 -8.32 -19.62
N GLU A 110 -8.22 -9.02 -19.64
CA GLU A 110 -9.57 -8.44 -19.70
C GLU A 110 -9.95 -7.62 -18.47
N ASP A 111 -9.36 -7.92 -17.31
CA ASP A 111 -9.60 -7.19 -16.06
C ASP A 111 -8.58 -6.05 -15.81
N MET A 112 -7.49 -6.05 -16.61
CA MET A 112 -6.34 -5.17 -16.44
C MET A 112 -6.22 -4.09 -17.52
N ALA A 113 -7.02 -4.16 -18.59
CA ALA A 113 -6.97 -3.17 -19.67
C ALA A 113 -7.84 -1.95 -19.36
N GLY A 114 -7.34 -0.75 -19.66
CA GLY A 114 -8.09 0.48 -19.48
C GLY A 114 -9.45 0.46 -20.21
N GLY A 115 -10.50 0.87 -19.51
CA GLY A 115 -11.88 0.83 -20.04
C GLY A 115 -12.59 -0.51 -19.89
N HIS A 116 -11.96 -1.55 -19.35
CA HIS A 116 -12.53 -2.89 -19.23
C HIS A 116 -12.40 -3.45 -17.80
N GLY A 117 -13.14 -4.52 -17.50
CA GLY A 117 -13.01 -5.36 -16.33
C GLY A 117 -12.95 -4.62 -14.98
N GLU A 118 -12.08 -5.12 -14.11
CA GLU A 118 -11.97 -4.63 -12.74
C GLU A 118 -11.43 -3.19 -12.67
N VAL A 119 -10.43 -2.83 -13.48
CA VAL A 119 -9.87 -1.47 -13.48
C VAL A 119 -10.89 -0.42 -13.91
N ALA A 120 -11.77 -0.73 -14.87
CA ALA A 120 -12.83 0.18 -15.29
C ALA A 120 -13.92 0.33 -14.22
N SER A 121 -14.28 -0.76 -13.50
CA SER A 121 -15.21 -0.71 -12.38
C SER A 121 -14.68 0.18 -11.24
N ILE A 122 -13.40 0.03 -10.86
CA ILE A 122 -12.76 0.86 -9.85
C ILE A 122 -12.73 2.33 -10.30
N ARG A 123 -12.45 2.60 -11.57
CA ARG A 123 -12.46 3.96 -12.14
C ARG A 123 -13.83 4.62 -12.04
N ALA A 124 -14.92 3.85 -12.30
CA ALA A 124 -16.30 4.33 -12.17
C ALA A 124 -16.65 4.64 -10.70
N MET A 125 -16.27 3.78 -9.77
CA MET A 125 -16.44 4.01 -8.33
C MET A 125 -15.73 5.30 -7.86
N ILE A 126 -14.49 5.55 -8.32
CA ILE A 126 -13.73 6.78 -8.02
C ILE A 126 -14.50 8.02 -8.53
N ALA A 127 -15.05 7.96 -9.74
CA ALA A 127 -15.81 9.07 -10.31
C ALA A 127 -17.08 9.38 -9.49
N ALA A 128 -17.80 8.35 -9.06
CA ALA A 128 -18.97 8.49 -8.20
C ALA A 128 -18.61 9.12 -6.83
N MET A 129 -17.54 8.66 -6.19
CA MET A 129 -17.05 9.23 -4.93
C MET A 129 -16.64 10.69 -5.08
N GLY A 130 -15.97 11.03 -6.18
CA GLY A 130 -15.58 12.40 -6.51
C GLY A 130 -16.79 13.34 -6.60
N ALA A 131 -17.82 12.92 -7.31
CA ALA A 131 -19.06 13.67 -7.49
C ALA A 131 -19.87 13.80 -6.18
N ALA A 132 -19.97 12.71 -5.40
CA ALA A 132 -20.78 12.69 -4.19
C ALA A 132 -20.19 13.51 -3.03
N HIS A 133 -18.87 13.57 -2.92
CA HIS A 133 -18.19 14.13 -1.73
C HIS A 133 -17.31 15.35 -2.04
N GLY A 134 -17.32 15.87 -3.27
CA GLY A 134 -16.49 17.04 -3.65
C GLY A 134 -14.98 16.79 -3.47
N VAL A 135 -14.52 15.57 -3.76
CA VAL A 135 -13.12 15.17 -3.65
C VAL A 135 -12.23 16.11 -4.48
N ASP A 136 -11.08 16.45 -3.93
CA ASP A 136 -10.04 17.14 -4.69
C ASP A 136 -9.45 16.19 -5.75
N PRO A 137 -9.62 16.45 -7.05
CA PRO A 137 -9.12 15.55 -8.09
C PRO A 137 -7.58 15.44 -8.12
N SER A 138 -6.87 16.37 -7.51
CA SER A 138 -5.41 16.31 -7.35
C SER A 138 -4.97 15.51 -6.10
N ARG A 139 -5.91 14.97 -5.35
CA ARG A 139 -5.66 14.25 -4.07
C ARG A 139 -6.39 12.91 -4.04
N VAL A 140 -6.32 12.17 -5.13
CA VAL A 140 -6.82 10.78 -5.23
C VAL A 140 -5.63 9.83 -5.15
N PHE A 141 -5.71 8.84 -4.28
CA PHE A 141 -4.64 7.89 -3.99
C PHE A 141 -5.17 6.46 -4.02
N VAL A 142 -4.28 5.48 -4.27
CA VAL A 142 -4.65 4.07 -4.27
C VAL A 142 -3.59 3.23 -3.55
N THR A 143 -4.04 2.25 -2.77
CA THR A 143 -3.16 1.30 -2.08
C THR A 143 -3.76 -0.08 -2.05
N GLY A 144 -2.92 -1.11 -1.87
CA GLY A 144 -3.42 -2.46 -1.71
C GLY A 144 -2.34 -3.46 -1.33
N LEU A 145 -2.80 -4.60 -0.81
CA LEU A 145 -1.98 -5.74 -0.42
C LEU A 145 -2.03 -6.84 -1.48
N SER A 146 -0.88 -7.46 -1.81
CA SER A 146 -0.83 -8.70 -2.61
C SER A 146 -1.52 -8.54 -3.97
N ALA A 147 -2.58 -9.29 -4.26
CA ALA A 147 -3.40 -9.10 -5.45
C ALA A 147 -3.98 -7.67 -5.55
N GLY A 148 -4.37 -7.06 -4.41
CA GLY A 148 -4.76 -5.65 -4.35
C GLY A 148 -3.60 -4.70 -4.64
N GLY A 149 -2.38 -5.06 -4.24
CA GLY A 149 -1.15 -4.33 -4.60
C GLY A 149 -0.84 -4.41 -6.09
N ALA A 150 -1.02 -5.57 -6.71
CA ALA A 150 -0.87 -5.74 -8.16
C ALA A 150 -1.98 -4.97 -8.93
N MET A 151 -3.21 -4.96 -8.42
CA MET A 151 -4.30 -4.14 -8.97
C MET A 151 -4.03 -2.64 -8.76
N THR A 152 -3.38 -2.24 -7.65
CA THR A 152 -2.87 -0.87 -7.47
C THR A 152 -1.92 -0.48 -8.59
N ALA A 153 -0.94 -1.34 -8.92
CA ALA A 153 -0.03 -1.11 -10.04
C ALA A 153 -0.79 -0.96 -11.38
N ALA A 154 -1.86 -1.76 -11.58
CA ALA A 154 -2.72 -1.65 -12.76
C ALA A 154 -3.48 -0.32 -12.83
N MET A 155 -4.06 0.12 -11.73
CA MET A 155 -4.77 1.39 -11.66
C MET A 155 -3.84 2.57 -11.99
N LEU A 156 -2.63 2.58 -11.41
CA LEU A 156 -1.62 3.61 -11.67
C LEU A 156 -1.10 3.60 -13.11
N ALA A 157 -1.03 2.42 -13.75
CA ALA A 157 -0.60 2.28 -15.14
C ALA A 157 -1.66 2.73 -16.16
N ASN A 158 -2.93 2.35 -15.93
CA ASN A 158 -4.02 2.61 -16.86
C ASN A 158 -4.66 4.00 -16.70
N TYR A 159 -4.61 4.57 -15.50
CA TYR A 159 -5.24 5.87 -15.19
C TYR A 159 -4.31 6.78 -14.39
N PRO A 160 -3.07 7.01 -14.87
CA PRO A 160 -2.10 7.82 -14.14
C PRO A 160 -2.57 9.26 -13.89
N GLU A 161 -3.44 9.80 -14.75
CA GLU A 161 -4.03 11.14 -14.64
C GLU A 161 -5.03 11.25 -13.47
N VAL A 162 -5.52 10.13 -12.96
CA VAL A 162 -6.49 10.10 -11.85
C VAL A 162 -5.79 10.20 -10.50
N PHE A 163 -4.55 9.68 -10.39
CA PHE A 163 -3.90 9.48 -9.11
C PHE A 163 -2.74 10.46 -8.88
N ALA A 164 -2.71 11.03 -7.69
CA ALA A 164 -1.54 11.77 -7.19
C ALA A 164 -0.42 10.82 -6.73
N GLY A 165 -0.78 9.64 -6.25
CA GLY A 165 0.17 8.64 -5.80
C GLY A 165 -0.47 7.30 -5.49
N GLY A 166 0.38 6.28 -5.37
CA GLY A 166 -0.02 4.94 -4.95
C GLY A 166 0.93 4.33 -3.92
N ALA A 167 0.43 3.29 -3.24
CA ALA A 167 1.25 2.48 -2.34
C ALA A 167 0.99 0.99 -2.56
N ILE A 168 2.06 0.22 -2.75
CA ILE A 168 1.98 -1.20 -3.08
C ILE A 168 2.61 -2.00 -1.94
N ILE A 169 1.81 -2.83 -1.29
CA ILE A 169 2.23 -3.67 -0.16
C ILE A 169 2.28 -5.12 -0.62
N GLY A 170 3.46 -5.76 -0.62
CA GLY A 170 3.62 -7.16 -1.03
C GLY A 170 3.02 -7.48 -2.40
N GLY A 171 3.01 -6.50 -3.32
CA GLY A 171 2.39 -6.62 -4.65
C GLY A 171 3.39 -6.96 -5.75
N LEU A 172 2.92 -6.85 -7.01
CA LEU A 172 3.68 -7.21 -8.20
C LEU A 172 3.65 -6.08 -9.25
N PRO A 173 4.66 -6.00 -10.13
CA PRO A 173 4.69 -5.02 -11.22
C PRO A 173 3.56 -5.24 -12.24
N TYR A 174 3.08 -4.15 -12.80
CA TYR A 174 2.09 -4.18 -13.88
C TYR A 174 2.63 -4.85 -15.15
N GLY A 175 1.75 -5.61 -15.83
CA GLY A 175 2.03 -6.19 -17.15
C GLY A 175 2.98 -7.40 -17.13
N THR A 176 3.19 -8.03 -15.96
CA THR A 176 4.15 -9.14 -15.82
C THR A 176 3.54 -10.53 -15.98
N ALA A 177 2.21 -10.66 -15.96
CA ALA A 177 1.52 -11.93 -16.10
C ALA A 177 0.27 -11.81 -16.99
N HIS A 178 0.04 -12.83 -17.82
CA HIS A 178 -1.12 -12.97 -18.71
C HIS A 178 -1.77 -14.34 -18.51
N GLY A 179 -2.11 -14.67 -17.25
CA GLY A 179 -2.74 -15.91 -16.84
C GLY A 179 -2.14 -16.49 -15.57
N VAL A 180 -2.84 -17.47 -14.98
CA VAL A 180 -2.55 -18.04 -13.66
C VAL A 180 -1.13 -18.64 -13.59
N SER A 181 -0.70 -19.35 -14.62
CA SER A 181 0.63 -20.01 -14.62
C SER A 181 1.76 -18.98 -14.50
N GLN A 182 1.70 -17.92 -15.31
CA GLN A 182 2.69 -16.84 -15.24
C GLN A 182 2.59 -16.09 -13.90
N ALA A 183 1.38 -15.84 -13.41
CA ALA A 183 1.19 -15.20 -12.11
C ALA A 183 1.92 -15.95 -11.00
N LEU A 184 1.80 -17.27 -10.95
CA LEU A 184 2.49 -18.11 -9.95
C LEU A 184 4.03 -18.03 -10.07
N GLU A 185 4.58 -18.00 -11.29
CA GLU A 185 6.04 -17.83 -11.48
C GLU A 185 6.49 -16.42 -11.06
N ARG A 186 5.74 -15.36 -11.39
CA ARG A 186 6.05 -13.99 -10.94
C ARG A 186 5.96 -13.85 -9.43
N MET A 187 4.95 -14.44 -8.80
CA MET A 187 4.86 -14.46 -7.32
C MET A 187 6.12 -15.09 -6.69
N ARG A 188 6.70 -16.11 -7.32
CA ARG A 188 7.96 -16.74 -6.87
C ARG A 188 9.22 -15.93 -7.21
N GLY A 189 9.08 -14.77 -7.86
CA GLY A 189 10.20 -13.94 -8.31
C GLY A 189 10.95 -14.50 -9.51
N ARG A 190 10.34 -15.42 -10.29
CA ARG A 190 10.95 -16.05 -11.44
C ARG A 190 10.58 -15.33 -12.73
N ASP A 191 11.50 -15.37 -13.70
CA ASP A 191 11.34 -14.81 -15.06
C ASP A 191 10.79 -13.38 -15.08
N LEU A 192 11.12 -12.56 -14.11
CA LEU A 192 10.73 -11.16 -14.07
C LEU A 192 11.37 -10.45 -15.29
N PRO A 193 10.59 -9.63 -16.02
CA PRO A 193 11.12 -8.83 -17.12
C PRO A 193 12.20 -7.86 -16.64
N ASP A 194 13.09 -7.44 -17.55
CA ASP A 194 14.08 -6.42 -17.26
C ASP A 194 13.43 -5.03 -17.04
N ALA A 195 14.23 -4.07 -16.55
CA ALA A 195 13.77 -2.73 -16.22
C ALA A 195 13.15 -1.98 -17.42
N ALA A 196 13.70 -2.20 -18.62
CA ALA A 196 13.21 -1.55 -19.84
C ALA A 196 11.82 -2.10 -20.24
N ALA A 197 11.66 -3.43 -20.23
CA ALA A 197 10.40 -4.09 -20.51
C ALA A 197 9.33 -3.74 -19.46
N LEU A 198 9.69 -3.70 -18.17
CA LEU A 198 8.80 -3.28 -17.09
C LEU A 198 8.30 -1.85 -17.30
N THR A 199 9.18 -0.90 -17.61
CA THR A 199 8.82 0.49 -17.89
C THR A 199 7.95 0.61 -19.14
N ALA A 200 8.30 -0.11 -20.20
CA ALA A 200 7.54 -0.11 -21.45
C ALA A 200 6.10 -0.62 -21.26
N ALA A 201 5.90 -1.63 -20.40
CA ALA A 201 4.57 -2.15 -20.09
C ALA A 201 3.64 -1.06 -19.51
N VAL A 202 4.12 -0.23 -18.58
CA VAL A 202 3.33 0.87 -18.02
C VAL A 202 3.12 1.97 -19.05
N ARG A 203 4.15 2.37 -19.82
CA ARG A 203 4.01 3.39 -20.88
C ARG A 203 3.02 2.97 -21.97
N GLY A 204 2.92 1.68 -22.24
CA GLY A 204 1.97 1.12 -23.21
C GLY A 204 0.53 1.01 -22.70
N ALA A 205 0.28 1.14 -21.41
CA ALA A 205 -1.05 0.97 -20.82
C ALA A 205 -1.96 2.21 -21.03
N SER A 206 -1.37 3.40 -21.17
CA SER A 206 -2.10 4.65 -21.37
C SER A 206 -1.34 5.61 -22.30
N HIS A 207 -2.04 6.61 -22.83
CA HIS A 207 -1.42 7.70 -23.63
C HIS A 207 -1.01 8.90 -22.73
N HIS A 208 -0.52 8.60 -21.51
CA HIS A 208 -0.22 9.65 -20.53
C HIS A 208 1.15 10.27 -20.78
N ASP A 209 1.15 11.59 -20.99
CA ASP A 209 2.36 12.41 -21.16
C ASP A 209 2.64 13.33 -19.96
N GLY A 210 1.78 13.26 -18.94
CA GLY A 210 1.88 14.10 -17.74
C GLY A 210 2.84 13.54 -16.68
N PRO A 211 2.87 14.17 -15.51
CA PRO A 211 3.65 13.66 -14.39
C PRO A 211 3.06 12.34 -13.88
N TRP A 212 3.92 11.35 -13.69
CA TRP A 212 3.52 10.07 -13.12
C TRP A 212 3.16 10.20 -11.62
N PRO A 213 2.20 9.40 -11.12
CA PRO A 213 1.89 9.32 -9.69
C PRO A 213 3.12 8.92 -8.86
N THR A 214 3.23 9.42 -7.63
CA THR A 214 4.27 8.99 -6.69
C THR A 214 4.03 7.55 -6.24
N LEU A 215 5.09 6.83 -5.86
CA LEU A 215 4.99 5.43 -5.44
C LEU A 215 5.64 5.19 -4.09
N SER A 216 4.91 4.51 -3.19
CA SER A 216 5.42 3.93 -1.94
C SER A 216 5.39 2.41 -2.04
N VAL A 217 6.53 1.73 -1.89
CA VAL A 217 6.65 0.27 -1.95
C VAL A 217 6.91 -0.28 -0.56
N TRP A 218 6.15 -1.31 -0.17
CA TRP A 218 6.28 -1.99 1.12
C TRP A 218 6.41 -3.48 0.93
N HIS A 219 7.43 -4.11 1.51
CA HIS A 219 7.62 -5.54 1.34
C HIS A 219 8.30 -6.20 2.54
N GLY A 220 7.81 -7.39 2.91
CA GLY A 220 8.44 -8.22 3.92
C GLY A 220 9.70 -8.91 3.39
N GLY A 221 10.81 -8.84 4.16
CA GLY A 221 12.08 -9.46 3.76
C GLY A 221 12.03 -10.99 3.70
N THR A 222 11.10 -11.61 4.43
CA THR A 222 10.88 -13.06 4.48
C THR A 222 9.59 -13.51 3.82
N ASP A 223 9.03 -12.67 2.91
CA ASP A 223 7.80 -12.99 2.19
C ASP A 223 8.00 -14.20 1.27
N ALA A 224 7.36 -15.33 1.62
CA ALA A 224 7.38 -16.56 0.86
C ALA A 224 6.19 -16.72 -0.11
N THR A 225 5.22 -15.80 -0.08
CA THR A 225 4.05 -15.78 -0.97
C THR A 225 4.32 -14.96 -2.22
N VAL A 226 4.78 -13.72 -2.04
CA VAL A 226 5.25 -12.85 -3.10
C VAL A 226 6.71 -12.52 -2.83
N HIS A 227 7.59 -13.15 -3.59
CA HIS A 227 9.04 -13.04 -3.37
C HIS A 227 9.52 -11.59 -3.43
N PRO A 228 10.42 -11.14 -2.53
CA PRO A 228 10.89 -9.74 -2.45
C PRO A 228 11.50 -9.17 -3.74
N ALA A 229 11.93 -10.01 -4.69
CA ALA A 229 12.34 -9.57 -6.01
C ALA A 229 11.26 -8.77 -6.76
N ASN A 230 9.97 -9.00 -6.46
CA ASN A 230 8.88 -8.23 -7.05
C ASN A 230 8.90 -6.76 -6.61
N ALA A 231 9.34 -6.48 -5.40
CA ALA A 231 9.48 -5.09 -4.96
C ALA A 231 10.64 -4.37 -5.68
N GLU A 232 11.77 -5.06 -5.94
CA GLU A 232 12.83 -4.47 -6.78
C GLU A 232 12.36 -4.26 -8.23
N ALA A 233 11.57 -5.19 -8.77
CA ALA A 233 10.97 -5.03 -10.08
C ALA A 233 9.99 -3.83 -10.15
N LEU A 234 9.17 -3.61 -9.11
CA LEU A 234 8.34 -2.40 -8.97
C LEU A 234 9.17 -1.12 -8.96
N LEU A 235 10.25 -1.09 -8.19
CA LEU A 235 11.17 0.05 -8.17
C LEU A 235 11.79 0.29 -9.54
N ASN A 236 12.24 -0.76 -10.22
CA ASN A 236 12.79 -0.66 -11.58
C ASN A 236 11.76 -0.10 -12.56
N GLN A 237 10.52 -0.61 -12.50
CA GLN A 237 9.42 -0.16 -13.34
C GLN A 237 9.17 1.35 -13.20
N TRP A 238 9.08 1.84 -11.96
CA TRP A 238 8.75 3.24 -11.68
C TRP A 238 9.95 4.17 -11.83
N ARG A 239 11.16 3.76 -11.48
CA ARG A 239 12.37 4.55 -11.74
C ARG A 239 12.54 4.84 -13.24
N GLY A 240 12.25 3.85 -14.09
CA GLY A 240 12.24 4.04 -15.54
C GLY A 240 11.23 5.06 -16.03
N LEU A 241 10.05 5.15 -15.39
CA LEU A 241 9.04 6.17 -15.71
C LEU A 241 9.51 7.59 -15.35
N PHE A 242 10.13 7.75 -14.19
CA PHE A 242 10.67 9.03 -13.74
C PHE A 242 12.02 9.38 -14.38
N GLY A 243 12.68 8.45 -15.09
CA GLY A 243 14.00 8.64 -15.67
C GLY A 243 15.09 8.87 -14.61
N ILE A 244 14.98 8.18 -13.45
CA ILE A 244 15.91 8.28 -12.31
C ILE A 244 16.74 7.00 -12.15
N GLY A 245 17.97 7.16 -11.65
CA GLY A 245 18.92 6.06 -11.49
C GLY A 245 18.57 5.09 -10.36
N GLU A 246 19.44 4.07 -10.20
CA GLU A 246 19.26 3.03 -9.19
C GLU A 246 19.58 3.51 -7.78
N THR A 247 20.57 4.39 -7.65
CA THR A 247 21.02 4.89 -6.35
C THR A 247 19.94 5.78 -5.71
N PRO A 248 19.47 5.45 -4.51
CA PRO A 248 18.52 6.30 -3.80
C PRO A 248 19.18 7.62 -3.41
N ALA A 249 18.36 8.67 -3.33
CA ALA A 249 18.82 9.98 -2.84
C ALA A 249 19.05 9.99 -1.33
N GLU A 250 18.32 9.15 -0.61
CA GLU A 250 18.41 8.99 0.84
C GLU A 250 18.22 7.52 1.23
N GLU A 251 19.03 7.07 2.19
CA GLU A 251 18.87 5.79 2.86
C GLU A 251 18.86 6.00 4.37
N ALA A 252 17.90 5.37 5.05
CA ALA A 252 17.74 5.48 6.50
C ALA A 252 17.22 4.16 7.08
N LEU A 253 17.23 4.05 8.40
CA LEU A 253 16.52 3.01 9.12
C LEU A 253 15.24 3.60 9.76
N VAL A 254 14.12 2.99 9.51
CA VAL A 254 12.84 3.33 10.13
C VAL A 254 12.37 2.13 10.95
N GLY A 255 12.32 2.27 12.28
CA GLY A 255 12.06 1.14 13.18
C GLY A 255 13.05 -0.01 13.00
N GLY A 256 14.32 0.29 12.69
CA GLY A 256 15.37 -0.70 12.44
C GLY A 256 15.32 -1.36 11.05
N ASN A 257 14.40 -0.94 10.18
CA ASN A 257 14.20 -1.50 8.84
C ASN A 257 14.66 -0.53 7.76
N PRO A 258 15.27 -1.00 6.65
CA PRO A 258 15.71 -0.16 5.55
C PRO A 258 14.56 0.66 4.94
N HIS A 259 14.81 1.94 4.75
CA HIS A 259 13.97 2.88 4.04
C HIS A 259 14.82 3.63 3.02
N ARG A 260 14.38 3.62 1.76
CA ARG A 260 15.07 4.24 0.63
C ARG A 260 14.16 5.25 -0.04
N VAL A 261 14.72 6.38 -0.49
CA VAL A 261 13.94 7.47 -1.11
C VAL A 261 14.61 7.89 -2.41
N TRP A 262 13.82 8.09 -3.45
CA TRP A 262 14.27 8.66 -4.73
C TRP A 262 13.55 9.97 -5.01
N ARG A 263 14.31 10.92 -5.57
CA ARG A 263 13.80 12.24 -5.92
C ARG A 263 13.87 12.47 -7.44
N ASP A 264 12.90 13.25 -7.94
CA ASP A 264 12.93 13.71 -9.33
C ASP A 264 13.97 14.84 -9.50
N ARG A 265 14.12 15.31 -10.74
CA ARG A 265 15.00 16.44 -11.11
C ARG A 265 14.67 17.75 -10.39
N HIS A 266 13.50 17.87 -9.78
CA HIS A 266 13.07 19.04 -9.01
C HIS A 266 13.25 18.86 -7.50
N GLY A 267 13.85 17.77 -7.07
CA GLY A 267 14.10 17.46 -5.65
C GLY A 267 12.87 16.91 -4.92
N ARG A 268 11.73 16.66 -5.59
CA ARG A 268 10.54 16.09 -4.96
C ARG A 268 10.72 14.60 -4.77
N VAL A 269 10.33 14.07 -3.62
CA VAL A 269 10.26 12.62 -3.38
C VAL A 269 9.18 12.04 -4.29
N VAL A 270 9.57 11.10 -5.14
CA VAL A 270 8.65 10.46 -6.09
C VAL A 270 8.51 8.96 -5.86
N ILE A 271 9.52 8.32 -5.25
CA ILE A 271 9.48 6.92 -4.85
C ILE A 271 10.05 6.80 -3.44
N GLU A 272 9.38 6.00 -2.60
CA GLU A 272 9.94 5.46 -1.36
C GLU A 272 9.79 3.94 -1.31
N ASP A 273 10.68 3.28 -0.58
CA ASP A 273 10.70 1.85 -0.38
C ASP A 273 10.96 1.50 1.08
N HIS A 274 10.11 0.65 1.63
CA HIS A 274 10.18 0.13 2.99
C HIS A 274 10.38 -1.37 2.98
N ARG A 275 11.51 -1.87 3.48
CA ARG A 275 11.82 -3.29 3.62
C ARG A 275 11.72 -3.72 5.07
N ILE A 276 10.69 -4.45 5.42
CA ILE A 276 10.50 -4.94 6.79
C ILE A 276 11.19 -6.30 6.91
N LEU A 277 12.43 -6.32 7.36
CA LEU A 277 13.37 -7.45 7.21
C LEU A 277 12.84 -8.79 7.74
N ALA A 278 12.19 -8.79 8.91
CA ALA A 278 11.70 -10.00 9.56
C ALA A 278 10.22 -10.33 9.26
N MET A 279 9.58 -9.56 8.37
CA MET A 279 8.16 -9.71 8.07
C MET A 279 7.93 -10.68 6.90
N GLY A 280 6.91 -11.53 7.03
CA GLY A 280 6.37 -12.35 5.96
C GLY A 280 5.42 -11.59 5.04
N HIS A 281 4.45 -12.30 4.42
CA HIS A 281 3.45 -11.72 3.53
C HIS A 281 2.32 -11.04 4.30
N GLY A 282 2.17 -9.72 4.17
CA GLY A 282 1.10 -9.00 4.87
C GLY A 282 1.31 -7.48 4.88
N THR A 283 0.36 -6.79 5.48
CA THR A 283 0.36 -5.35 5.72
C THR A 283 1.05 -5.07 7.06
N PRO A 284 2.13 -4.24 7.08
CA PRO A 284 2.76 -3.81 8.32
C PRO A 284 1.83 -2.91 9.11
N ILE A 285 1.58 -3.24 10.37
CA ILE A 285 0.79 -2.42 11.29
C ILE A 285 1.53 -2.18 12.59
N ALA A 286 1.05 -1.24 13.37
CA ALA A 286 1.42 -1.03 14.77
C ALA A 286 0.15 -1.09 15.61
N THR A 287 0.08 -2.03 16.55
CA THR A 287 -1.08 -2.15 17.47
C THR A 287 -0.89 -1.32 18.74
N HIS A 288 0.31 -0.81 18.98
CA HIS A 288 0.68 -0.03 20.16
C HIS A 288 1.52 1.20 19.79
N GLY A 289 1.61 2.14 20.74
CA GLY A 289 2.43 3.34 20.60
C GLY A 289 1.78 4.45 19.78
N ALA A 290 2.56 5.47 19.42
CA ALA A 290 2.08 6.68 18.75
C ALA A 290 1.54 6.41 17.32
N GLU A 291 2.03 5.37 16.66
CA GLU A 291 1.58 4.96 15.32
C GLU A 291 0.45 3.93 15.37
N ALA A 292 -0.09 3.59 16.54
CA ALA A 292 -1.13 2.57 16.65
C ALA A 292 -2.30 2.86 15.71
N ALA A 293 -2.63 1.87 14.88
CA ALA A 293 -3.77 1.85 13.98
C ALA A 293 -4.06 0.42 13.55
N GLY A 294 -5.35 0.05 13.49
CA GLY A 294 -5.79 -1.26 13.06
C GLY A 294 -5.63 -2.34 14.13
N GLN A 295 -5.80 -3.58 13.69
CA GLN A 295 -5.80 -4.77 14.54
C GLN A 295 -4.99 -5.90 13.88
N ALA A 296 -4.15 -6.59 14.68
CA ALA A 296 -3.41 -7.74 14.20
C ALA A 296 -4.35 -8.90 13.83
N GLY A 297 -4.00 -9.61 12.77
CA GLY A 297 -4.79 -10.71 12.26
C GLY A 297 -4.14 -11.35 11.03
N PRO A 298 -4.84 -12.23 10.32
CA PRO A 298 -4.33 -12.80 9.09
C PRO A 298 -3.90 -11.72 8.09
N PHE A 299 -2.62 -11.72 7.69
CA PHE A 299 -1.99 -10.72 6.80
C PHE A 299 -1.96 -9.28 7.34
N MET A 300 -2.29 -9.05 8.62
CA MET A 300 -2.12 -7.79 9.34
C MET A 300 -1.06 -8.00 10.42
N LEU A 301 0.19 -7.67 10.10
CA LEU A 301 1.35 -8.09 10.87
C LEU A 301 1.85 -6.94 11.76
N ASP A 302 1.73 -7.12 13.08
CA ASP A 302 2.24 -6.14 14.04
C ASP A 302 3.77 -6.17 14.07
N VAL A 303 4.35 -5.17 13.44
CA VAL A 303 5.81 -4.96 13.36
C VAL A 303 6.23 -3.64 14.01
N GLY A 304 5.32 -2.99 14.72
CA GLY A 304 5.55 -1.69 15.37
C GLY A 304 5.65 -0.51 14.39
N LEU A 305 5.31 -0.72 13.10
CA LEU A 305 5.27 0.31 12.06
C LEU A 305 3.92 0.25 11.35
N SER A 306 3.17 1.34 11.36
CA SER A 306 1.92 1.44 10.62
C SER A 306 2.17 1.91 9.19
N SER A 307 2.06 0.99 8.21
CA SER A 307 2.11 1.36 6.80
C SER A 307 1.02 2.37 6.45
N THR A 308 -0.20 2.20 6.98
CA THR A 308 -1.34 3.11 6.77
C THR A 308 -1.00 4.56 7.12
N ARG A 309 -0.45 4.81 8.31
CA ARG A 309 -0.09 6.16 8.75
C ARG A 309 1.07 6.74 7.93
N ARG A 310 2.07 5.94 7.62
CA ARG A 310 3.26 6.39 6.89
C ARG A 310 2.95 6.66 5.42
N ILE A 311 2.15 5.82 4.78
CA ILE A 311 1.64 6.03 3.42
C ILE A 311 0.81 7.32 3.36
N ALA A 312 -0.11 7.53 4.30
CA ALA A 312 -0.90 8.75 4.36
C ALA A 312 -0.04 10.01 4.60
N ALA A 313 1.05 9.89 5.37
CA ALA A 313 2.02 10.96 5.56
C ALA A 313 2.85 11.24 4.31
N PHE A 314 3.30 10.20 3.61
CA PHE A 314 3.98 10.33 2.31
C PHE A 314 3.12 11.07 1.28
N TRP A 315 1.82 10.83 1.28
CA TRP A 315 0.86 11.54 0.43
C TRP A 315 0.48 12.94 0.95
N GLY A 316 0.92 13.33 2.15
CA GLY A 316 0.58 14.62 2.75
C GLY A 316 -0.89 14.76 3.16
N ILE A 317 -1.61 13.64 3.38
CA ILE A 317 -3.01 13.64 3.82
C ILE A 317 -3.18 13.38 5.32
N ALA A 318 -2.13 12.94 6.00
CA ALA A 318 -2.07 12.82 7.45
C ALA A 318 -0.65 13.16 7.95
N ARG A 319 -0.49 13.31 9.26
CA ARG A 319 0.82 13.49 9.88
C ARG A 319 1.23 12.21 10.61
N VAL A 320 2.53 11.86 10.57
CA VAL A 320 3.08 10.84 11.47
C VAL A 320 3.14 11.45 12.87
N VAL A 321 2.47 10.84 13.83
CA VAL A 321 2.55 11.24 15.23
C VAL A 321 3.93 10.84 15.76
N GLY A 322 4.73 11.79 16.23
CA GLY A 322 6.10 11.55 16.73
C GLY A 322 7.23 12.07 15.82
N ALA A 323 6.92 12.63 14.65
CA ALA A 323 7.89 13.34 13.81
C ALA A 323 7.98 14.85 14.12
N ALA A 324 7.50 15.28 15.29
CA ALA A 324 7.63 16.67 15.75
C ALA A 324 8.90 16.84 16.56
N GLU A 325 9.69 17.87 16.17
CA GLU A 325 10.80 18.54 16.88
C GLU A 325 12.25 18.34 16.39
N GLY A 326 12.44 17.90 15.14
CA GLY A 326 13.76 17.96 14.54
C GLY A 326 14.03 19.15 13.57
N ARG A 327 13.10 20.13 13.42
CA ARG A 327 13.24 21.20 12.41
C ARG A 327 12.80 22.59 12.82
N ALA A 328 13.07 22.96 14.07
CA ALA A 328 12.92 24.36 14.51
C ALA A 328 13.94 24.69 15.62
N ALA A 329 15.24 24.49 15.36
CA ALA A 329 16.29 25.03 16.20
C ALA A 329 17.58 25.16 15.39
N ASP A 330 17.56 25.95 14.32
CA ASP A 330 18.79 26.49 13.73
C ASP A 330 18.57 27.97 13.39
N ALA A 331 18.46 28.77 14.46
CA ALA A 331 18.76 30.19 14.49
C ALA A 331 18.97 30.61 15.96
N GLY A 332 20.19 30.52 16.40
CA GLY A 332 20.60 31.24 17.64
C GLY A 332 21.38 30.43 18.66
N GLY A 333 22.69 30.46 18.60
CA GLY A 333 23.56 30.39 19.78
C GLY A 333 24.18 29.03 20.09
N ALA A 334 25.40 28.87 19.65
CA ALA A 334 26.30 27.83 20.11
C ALA A 334 26.37 27.76 21.65
N ARG A 335 26.08 26.58 22.23
CA ARG A 335 26.61 26.14 23.52
C ARG A 335 27.05 24.69 23.38
N ASP A 336 28.35 24.51 23.58
CA ASP A 336 29.05 23.24 23.70
C ASP A 336 28.33 22.30 24.68
N GLY A 337 27.92 21.15 24.22
CA GLY A 337 27.41 20.07 25.01
C GLY A 337 27.59 18.75 24.24
N GLY A 338 28.83 18.35 24.00
CA GLY A 338 29.16 17.08 23.37
C GLY A 338 28.75 15.89 24.22
N VAL A 339 28.65 14.72 23.57
CA VAL A 339 28.32 13.40 24.14
C VAL A 339 29.00 13.10 25.49
N ALA A 340 30.19 13.73 25.73
CA ALA A 340 30.90 13.72 27.01
C ALA A 340 30.11 14.34 28.18
N GLY A 341 29.26 15.34 27.93
CA GLY A 341 28.43 15.99 28.96
C GLY A 341 27.32 15.05 29.45
N ILE A 342 26.63 14.36 28.53
CA ILE A 342 25.53 13.45 28.85
C ILE A 342 26.04 12.21 29.62
N VAL A 343 27.21 11.70 29.26
CA VAL A 343 27.86 10.57 29.97
C VAL A 343 28.29 10.99 31.38
N ASN A 344 28.84 12.20 31.55
CA ASN A 344 29.24 12.72 32.86
C ASN A 344 28.05 12.97 33.81
N ASP A 345 26.93 13.46 33.29
CA ASP A 345 25.70 13.65 34.11
C ASP A 345 25.06 12.33 34.52
N ALA A 346 25.08 11.32 33.67
CA ALA A 346 24.65 9.97 34.00
C ALA A 346 25.54 9.30 35.06
N LEU A 347 26.87 9.50 34.98
CA LEU A 347 27.84 9.00 35.96
C LEU A 347 27.73 9.71 37.31
N ARG A 348 27.43 11.02 37.34
CA ARG A 348 27.13 11.76 38.58
C ARG A 348 25.82 11.30 39.22
N ALA A 349 24.77 11.10 38.44
CA ALA A 349 23.51 10.60 38.94
C ALA A 349 23.61 9.17 39.51
N ALA A 350 24.56 8.37 39.01
CA ALA A 350 24.86 7.02 39.50
C ALA A 350 25.85 7.00 40.68
N GLY A 351 26.37 8.18 41.14
CA GLY A 351 27.34 8.28 42.25
C GLY A 351 28.75 7.76 41.93
N LEU A 352 29.06 7.63 40.63
CA LEU A 352 30.34 7.09 40.15
C LEU A 352 31.38 8.16 39.76
N LEU A 353 30.99 9.42 39.81
CA LEU A 353 31.89 10.59 39.67
C LEU A 353 31.57 11.62 40.75
N ARG A 354 32.60 12.05 41.48
CA ARG A 354 32.54 13.16 42.46
C ARG A 354 32.83 14.50 41.77
#